data_19a114c05977330b763ed104c892c64a
#
_entry.id   19a114c05977330b763ed104c892c64a
#
_cell.length_a   1.000
_cell.length_b   1.000
_cell.length_c   1.000
_cell.angle_alpha   90.00
_cell.angle_beta   90.00
_cell.angle_gamma   90.00
#
_symmetry.space_group_name_H-M   'P 1'
#
loop_
_entity.id
_entity.type
_entity.pdbx_description
1 polymer ?
#
loop_
_entity_poly.entity_id
_entity_poly.type
_entity_poly.pdbx_seq_one_letter_code
_entity_poly.pdbx_strand_id
1 'polypeptide(L)'
;MALGVGDSLPSFCLDDQDGDQRTPEMVRGRWLVLFFYPKDDTPGCTIQACSFRDSSAAFKELGAEVWGISGDDAISHRRFATRHGLNF
;
A
#
# COMPACT_ATOMS: atom_id res chain seq x y z
N MET A 1 6.02 3.92 19.56
CA MET A 1 6.39 2.53 19.81
C MET A 1 6.70 1.87 18.47
N ALA A 2 7.87 1.28 18.33
CA ALA A 2 8.29 0.63 17.10
C ALA A 2 7.89 -0.85 17.11
N LEU A 3 7.47 -1.35 15.94
CA LEU A 3 7.22 -2.76 15.73
C LEU A 3 8.54 -3.48 15.43
N GLY A 4 8.69 -4.66 15.97
CA GLY A 4 9.80 -5.55 15.65
C GLY A 4 9.32 -6.78 14.90
N VAL A 5 10.28 -7.52 14.36
CA VAL A 5 10.00 -8.80 13.71
C VAL A 5 9.36 -9.75 14.73
N GLY A 6 8.25 -10.36 14.33
CA GLY A 6 7.49 -11.24 15.21
C GLY A 6 6.34 -10.56 15.94
N ASP A 7 6.28 -9.23 15.93
CA ASP A 7 5.17 -8.50 16.55
C ASP A 7 3.92 -8.57 15.68
N SER A 8 2.75 -8.56 16.32
CA SER A 8 1.48 -8.50 15.60
C SER A 8 1.27 -7.11 14.99
N LEU A 9 0.68 -7.07 13.80
CA LEU A 9 0.29 -5.82 13.18
C LEU A 9 -0.81 -5.15 14.00
N PRO A 10 -0.64 -3.89 14.42
CA PRO A 10 -1.68 -3.19 15.18
C PRO A 10 -2.91 -2.92 14.31
N SER A 11 -4.06 -2.77 14.96
CA SER A 11 -5.30 -2.39 14.27
C SER A 11 -5.20 -0.98 13.74
N PHE A 12 -5.69 -0.77 12.52
CA PHE A 12 -5.88 0.56 11.94
C PHE A 12 -7.06 0.55 10.97
N CYS A 13 -7.55 1.72 10.63
CA CYS A 13 -8.58 1.91 9.63
C CYS A 13 -8.24 3.17 8.84
N LEU A 14 -7.92 3.02 7.57
CA LEU A 14 -7.51 4.11 6.70
C LEU A 14 -8.28 4.03 5.39
N ASP A 15 -8.51 5.19 4.77
CA ASP A 15 -9.16 5.26 3.46
C ASP A 15 -8.16 4.96 2.35
N ASP A 16 -8.59 4.17 1.36
CA ASP A 16 -7.80 3.91 0.17
C ASP A 16 -8.10 4.94 -0.94
N GLN A 17 -7.47 4.78 -2.11
CA GLN A 17 -7.64 5.69 -3.24
C GLN A 17 -9.07 5.72 -3.81
N ASP A 18 -9.87 4.73 -3.51
CA ASP A 18 -11.27 4.64 -3.94
C ASP A 18 -12.25 5.18 -2.89
N GLY A 19 -11.73 5.65 -1.75
CA GLY A 19 -12.53 6.12 -0.63
C GLY A 19 -13.07 5.01 0.26
N ASP A 20 -12.66 3.76 0.03
CA ASP A 20 -13.04 2.62 0.84
C ASP A 20 -12.09 2.46 2.03
N GLN A 21 -12.63 1.99 3.15
CA GLN A 21 -11.83 1.76 4.35
C GLN A 21 -11.03 0.47 4.23
N ARG A 22 -9.76 0.54 4.67
CA ARG A 22 -8.85 -0.60 4.74
C ARG A 22 -8.43 -0.88 6.17
N THR A 23 -8.52 -2.14 6.56
CA THR A 23 -8.13 -2.62 7.89
C THR A 23 -7.27 -3.88 7.75
N PRO A 24 -6.39 -4.19 8.73
CA PRO A 24 -5.57 -5.41 8.65
C PRO A 24 -6.40 -6.71 8.60
N GLU A 25 -7.59 -6.70 9.18
CA GLU A 25 -8.47 -7.87 9.22
C GLU A 25 -8.88 -8.34 7.81
N MET A 26 -8.91 -7.42 6.84
CA MET A 26 -9.31 -7.71 5.45
C MET A 26 -8.32 -8.65 4.74
N VAL A 27 -7.09 -8.75 5.23
CA VAL A 27 -6.03 -9.58 4.66
C VAL A 27 -5.57 -10.68 5.60
N ARG A 28 -6.32 -10.95 6.67
CA ARG A 28 -5.96 -11.99 7.63
C ARG A 28 -5.86 -13.33 6.93
N GLY A 29 -4.77 -14.05 7.22
CA GLY A 29 -4.48 -15.34 6.58
C GLY A 29 -3.77 -15.23 5.24
N ARG A 30 -3.46 -14.02 4.77
CA ARG A 30 -2.71 -13.76 3.55
C ARG A 30 -1.44 -12.96 3.84
N TRP A 31 -0.48 -13.02 2.92
CA TRP A 31 0.71 -12.17 2.98
C TRP A 31 0.33 -10.75 2.62
N LEU A 32 0.84 -9.79 3.39
CA LEU A 32 0.65 -8.37 3.14
C LEU A 32 2.00 -7.68 3.13
N VAL A 33 2.29 -7.00 2.04
CA VAL A 33 3.45 -6.13 1.92
C VAL A 33 2.99 -4.70 2.15
N LEU A 34 3.42 -4.10 3.25
CA LEU A 34 3.16 -2.69 3.55
C LEU A 34 4.41 -1.89 3.27
N PHE A 35 4.31 -0.86 2.45
CA PHE A 35 5.40 0.10 2.32
C PHE A 35 4.90 1.50 2.69
N PHE A 36 5.75 2.23 3.40
CA PHE A 36 5.45 3.58 3.87
C PHE A 36 6.25 4.57 3.05
N TYR A 37 5.61 5.65 2.63
CA TYR A 37 6.27 6.70 1.88
C TYR A 37 5.75 8.07 2.33
N PRO A 38 6.58 9.14 2.25
CA PRO A 38 6.21 10.42 2.84
C PRO A 38 5.14 11.17 2.04
N LYS A 39 5.12 11.05 0.70
CA LYS A 39 4.20 11.84 -0.11
C LYS A 39 4.01 11.28 -1.51
N ASP A 40 2.76 11.27 -2.00
CA ASP A 40 2.43 10.92 -3.38
C ASP A 40 3.16 11.81 -4.38
N ASP A 41 3.49 11.24 -5.55
CA ASP A 41 4.11 11.94 -6.69
C ASP A 41 5.48 12.60 -6.41
N THR A 42 6.15 12.25 -5.32
CA THR A 42 7.56 12.60 -5.16
C THR A 42 8.44 11.60 -5.93
N PRO A 43 9.64 12.00 -6.42
CA PRO A 43 10.45 11.11 -7.29
C PRO A 43 10.78 9.75 -6.67
N GLY A 44 11.23 9.72 -5.41
CA GLY A 44 11.57 8.46 -4.74
C GLY A 44 10.35 7.57 -4.51
N CYS A 45 9.23 8.14 -4.08
CA CYS A 45 7.99 7.40 -3.84
C CYS A 45 7.39 6.88 -5.14
N THR A 46 7.48 7.65 -6.22
CA THR A 46 7.02 7.23 -7.54
C THR A 46 7.82 6.03 -8.05
N ILE A 47 9.14 6.05 -7.92
CA ILE A 47 10.00 4.93 -8.31
C ILE A 47 9.64 3.66 -7.52
N GLN A 48 9.46 3.80 -6.21
CA GLN A 48 9.10 2.67 -5.35
C GLN A 48 7.72 2.09 -5.72
N ALA A 49 6.72 2.94 -5.89
CA ALA A 49 5.38 2.50 -6.25
C ALA A 49 5.33 1.82 -7.62
N CYS A 50 6.05 2.36 -8.60
CA CYS A 50 6.13 1.76 -9.94
C CYS A 50 6.86 0.42 -9.91
N SER A 51 7.87 0.27 -9.04
CA SER A 51 8.56 -1.01 -8.85
C SER A 51 7.61 -2.08 -8.31
N PHE A 52 6.76 -1.76 -7.33
CA PHE A 52 5.74 -2.68 -6.84
C PHE A 52 4.68 -2.98 -7.90
N ARG A 53 4.27 -1.98 -8.68
CA ARG A 53 3.36 -2.18 -9.81
C ARG A 53 3.92 -3.20 -10.80
N ASP A 54 5.18 -3.06 -11.17
CA ASP A 54 5.84 -3.92 -12.16
C ASP A 54 6.01 -5.35 -11.65
N SER A 55 6.09 -5.54 -10.33
CA SER A 55 6.20 -6.85 -9.68
C SER A 55 4.86 -7.43 -9.24
N SER A 56 3.75 -6.78 -9.58
CA SER A 56 2.42 -7.15 -9.06
C SER A 56 2.00 -8.57 -9.41
N ALA A 57 2.35 -9.06 -10.60
CA ALA A 57 2.03 -10.43 -11.01
C ALA A 57 2.70 -11.46 -10.09
N ALA A 58 3.97 -11.25 -9.73
CA ALA A 58 4.71 -12.14 -8.83
C ALA A 58 4.08 -12.14 -7.43
N PHE A 59 3.71 -10.98 -6.89
CA PHE A 59 3.03 -10.91 -5.60
C PHE A 59 1.68 -11.62 -5.63
N LYS A 60 0.92 -11.44 -6.69
CA LYS A 60 -0.38 -12.08 -6.85
C LYS A 60 -0.27 -13.60 -6.90
N GLU A 61 0.73 -14.14 -7.59
CA GLU A 61 1.01 -15.59 -7.63
C GLU A 61 1.30 -16.15 -6.25
N LEU A 62 1.96 -15.36 -5.39
CA LEU A 62 2.27 -15.76 -4.01
C LEU A 62 1.09 -15.55 -3.04
N GLY A 63 -0.04 -15.05 -3.53
CA GLY A 63 -1.19 -14.73 -2.69
C GLY A 63 -0.94 -13.53 -1.78
N ALA A 64 -0.04 -12.65 -2.16
CA ALA A 64 0.30 -11.46 -1.39
C ALA A 64 -0.43 -10.21 -1.91
N GLU A 65 -0.85 -9.34 -1.00
CA GLU A 65 -1.32 -8.00 -1.32
C GLU A 65 -0.25 -6.96 -1.01
N VAL A 66 -0.29 -5.85 -1.73
CA VAL A 66 0.63 -4.73 -1.54
C VAL A 66 -0.19 -3.48 -1.22
N TRP A 67 0.12 -2.84 -0.11
CA TRP A 67 -0.49 -1.56 0.29
C TRP A 67 0.60 -0.53 0.53
N GLY A 68 0.48 0.63 -0.13
CA GLY A 68 1.31 1.78 0.15
C GLY A 68 0.57 2.71 1.11
N ILE A 69 1.27 3.24 2.10
CA ILE A 69 0.70 4.12 3.13
C ILE A 69 1.48 5.43 3.18
N SER A 70 0.76 6.54 3.09
CA SER A 70 1.31 7.88 3.29
C SER A 70 0.33 8.75 4.07
N GLY A 71 0.74 9.97 4.40
CA GLY A 71 -0.12 10.96 5.05
C GLY A 71 -1.06 11.71 4.10
N ASP A 72 -1.04 11.39 2.80
CA ASP A 72 -1.90 12.03 1.82
C ASP A 72 -3.36 11.56 1.94
N ASP A 73 -4.29 12.31 1.34
CA ASP A 73 -5.70 11.93 1.33
C ASP A 73 -6.05 11.00 0.14
N ALA A 74 -7.28 10.48 0.15
CA ALA A 74 -7.76 9.56 -0.88
C ALA A 74 -7.76 10.18 -2.28
N ILE A 75 -8.03 11.48 -2.39
CA ILE A 75 -8.03 12.18 -3.68
C ILE A 75 -6.61 12.22 -4.27
N SER A 76 -5.61 12.53 -3.43
CA SER A 76 -4.20 12.51 -3.82
C SER A 76 -3.77 11.10 -4.25
N HIS A 77 -4.14 10.08 -3.49
CA HIS A 77 -3.84 8.68 -3.79
C HIS A 77 -4.46 8.25 -5.13
N ARG A 78 -5.68 8.66 -5.41
CA ARG A 78 -6.34 8.35 -6.68
C ARG A 78 -5.61 8.97 -7.87
N ARG A 79 -5.20 10.23 -7.76
CA ARG A 79 -4.40 10.90 -8.80
C ARG A 79 -3.08 10.16 -9.03
N PHE A 80 -2.40 9.79 -7.96
CA PHE A 80 -1.14 9.09 -8.03
C PHE A 80 -1.31 7.72 -8.70
N ALA A 81 -2.29 6.95 -8.27
CA ALA A 81 -2.59 5.64 -8.84
C ALA A 81 -2.95 5.73 -10.32
N THR A 82 -3.79 6.69 -10.70
CA THR A 82 -4.22 6.89 -12.09
C THR A 82 -3.05 7.32 -12.98
N ARG A 83 -2.26 8.26 -12.50
CA ARG A 83 -1.14 8.83 -13.25
C ARG A 83 -0.06 7.80 -13.58
N HIS A 84 0.19 6.87 -12.68
CA HIS A 84 1.26 5.87 -12.83
C HIS A 84 0.74 4.46 -13.07
N GLY A 85 -0.56 4.28 -13.27
CA GLY A 85 -1.15 2.97 -13.53
C GLY A 85 -0.94 1.97 -12.41
N LEU A 86 -1.01 2.43 -11.15
CA LEU A 86 -0.84 1.56 -10.00
C LEU A 86 -2.04 0.61 -9.87
N ASN A 87 -1.77 -0.64 -9.51
CA ASN A 87 -2.77 -1.71 -9.44
C ASN A 87 -2.91 -2.28 -8.03
N PHE A 88 -2.65 -1.44 -7.05
CA PHE A 88 -2.79 -1.80 -5.64
C PHE A 88 -3.31 -0.61 -4.84
#